data_fdc1e8cadac390eb31a18c2644cb0ba2
#
_entry.id   fdc1e8cadac390eb31a18c2644cb0ba2
#
_cell.length_a   1.000
_cell.length_b   1.000
_cell.length_c   1.000
_cell.angle_alpha   90.00
_cell.angle_beta   90.00
_cell.angle_gamma   90.00
#
_symmetry.space_group_name_H-M   'P 1'
#
loop_
_entity.id
_entity.type
_entity.pdbx_description
1 polymer ?
#
loop_
_entity_poly.entity_id
_entity_poly.type
_entity_poly.pdbx_seq_one_letter_code
_entity_poly.pdbx_strand_id
1 'polypeptide(L)'
;MKMILAVAVALGGVSHAAAAWAKDDPAAGAKLYAQHCTACHGAERAGVPPTFPALTDVGKRLQPAQVKDKIRKGGGLMPPFAQLSQQEIDDLASYLAK
;
A
#
# COMPACT_ATOMS: atom_id res chain seq x y z
N MET A 1 -27.01 38.79 37.30
CA MET A 1 -26.45 38.46 36.90
C MET A 1 -26.20 37.51 36.04
N LYS A 2 -25.97 37.32 35.44
CA LYS A 2 -25.78 36.52 34.62
C LYS A 2 -24.74 35.93 34.18
N MET A 3 -24.55 35.14 33.86
CA MET A 3 -23.53 34.59 33.56
C MET A 3 -23.39 33.89 32.44
N ILE A 4 -22.79 33.76 31.88
CA ILE A 4 -22.60 33.28 30.80
C ILE A 4 -21.83 32.24 30.58
N LEU A 5 -21.89 31.49 30.04
CA LEU A 5 -21.19 30.51 29.87
C LEU A 5 -20.68 30.25 28.76
N ALA A 6 -19.76 30.23 28.46
CA ALA A 6 -19.16 30.05 27.40
C ALA A 6 -19.06 28.71 27.12
N VAL A 7 -19.30 28.35 26.23
CA VAL A 7 -19.14 27.15 25.91
C VAL A 7 -18.14 26.84 25.16
N ALA A 8 -17.31 26.21 25.43
CA ALA A 8 -16.27 25.97 24.69
C ALA A 8 -16.53 24.85 23.91
N VAL A 9 -16.48 24.90 22.90
CA VAL A 9 -16.65 23.94 22.12
C VAL A 9 -15.54 23.25 21.77
N ALA A 10 -15.32 22.19 21.95
CA ALA A 10 -14.22 21.57 21.59
C ALA A 10 -14.30 21.07 20.32
N LEU A 11 -13.58 21.35 19.61
CA LEU A 11 -13.59 20.93 18.38
C LEU A 11 -12.65 19.99 18.10
N GLY A 12 -12.02 19.37 18.82
CA GLY A 12 -10.90 18.64 18.50
C GLY A 12 -11.05 17.45 17.66
N GLY A 13 -12.16 17.00 17.47
CA GLY A 13 -12.26 15.76 16.77
C GLY A 13 -11.87 15.75 15.36
N VAL A 14 -11.66 16.91 14.84
CA VAL A 14 -11.43 16.95 13.47
C VAL A 14 -10.24 16.28 13.01
N SER A 15 -9.19 16.22 13.75
CA SER A 15 -7.99 15.67 13.24
C SER A 15 -8.08 14.16 13.02
N HIS A 16 -9.02 13.52 13.62
CA HIS A 16 -9.11 12.09 13.42
C HIS A 16 -9.55 11.73 12.02
N ALA A 17 -10.29 12.59 11.41
CA ALA A 17 -10.72 12.30 10.07
C ALA A 17 -9.56 12.24 9.12
N ALA A 18 -8.58 13.09 9.32
CA ALA A 18 -7.44 13.09 8.43
C ALA A 18 -6.68 11.78 8.53
N ALA A 19 -6.55 11.25 9.72
CA ALA A 19 -5.84 10.00 9.87
C ALA A 19 -6.61 8.85 9.23
N ALA A 20 -7.91 8.90 9.32
CA ALA A 20 -8.72 7.83 8.75
C ALA A 20 -8.66 7.82 7.24
N TRP A 21 -8.32 8.95 6.65
CA TRP A 21 -8.22 9.02 5.21
C TRP A 21 -6.80 9.06 4.73
N ALA A 22 -5.90 8.45 5.47
CA ALA A 22 -4.52 8.39 5.05
C ALA A 22 -4.43 7.73 3.69
N LYS A 23 -3.63 8.30 2.85
CA LYS A 23 -3.46 7.75 1.53
C LYS A 23 -2.48 6.63 1.53
N ASP A 24 -2.49 5.85 0.49
CA ASP A 24 -1.53 4.80 0.30
C ASP A 24 -0.12 5.39 0.26
N ASP A 25 0.80 4.69 0.85
CA ASP A 25 2.14 5.18 1.07
C ASP A 25 3.15 4.38 0.25
N PRO A 26 3.65 4.93 -0.84
CA PRO A 26 4.62 4.20 -1.65
C PRO A 26 5.95 3.98 -0.94
N ALA A 27 6.32 4.83 0.01
CA ALA A 27 7.55 4.61 0.76
C ALA A 27 7.41 3.39 1.68
N ALA A 28 6.25 3.23 2.31
CA ALA A 28 5.97 2.04 3.09
C ALA A 28 5.91 0.83 2.18
N GLY A 29 5.33 1.00 1.01
CA GLY A 29 5.28 -0.07 0.01
C GLY A 29 6.66 -0.53 -0.42
N ALA A 30 7.60 0.41 -0.58
CA ALA A 30 8.96 0.05 -0.94
C ALA A 30 9.61 -0.82 0.14
N LYS A 31 9.34 -0.53 1.40
CA LYS A 31 9.89 -1.34 2.48
C LYS A 31 9.28 -2.73 2.50
N LEU A 32 7.99 -2.81 2.26
CA LEU A 32 7.33 -4.10 2.20
C LEU A 32 7.82 -4.91 1.01
N TYR A 33 8.04 -4.25 -0.12
CA TYR A 33 8.60 -4.91 -1.29
C TYR A 33 9.97 -5.50 -0.97
N ALA A 34 10.81 -4.75 -0.30
CA ALA A 34 12.14 -5.23 0.05
C ALA A 34 12.07 -6.46 0.96
N GLN A 35 11.07 -6.51 1.83
CA GLN A 35 10.94 -7.62 2.76
C GLN A 35 10.33 -8.87 2.14
N HIS A 36 9.38 -8.71 1.24
CA HIS A 36 8.55 -9.83 0.80
C HIS A 36 8.65 -10.17 -0.68
N CYS A 37 9.15 -9.28 -1.49
CA CYS A 37 9.05 -9.45 -2.94
C CYS A 37 10.40 -9.54 -3.64
N THR A 38 11.44 -9.03 -3.03
CA THR A 38 12.75 -8.92 -3.65
C THR A 38 13.35 -10.26 -4.04
N ALA A 39 13.11 -11.29 -3.24
CA ALA A 39 13.73 -12.58 -3.49
C ALA A 39 13.39 -13.13 -4.88
N CYS A 40 12.17 -12.86 -5.34
CA CYS A 40 11.76 -13.32 -6.65
C CYS A 40 11.76 -12.20 -7.69
N HIS A 41 11.30 -11.02 -7.31
CA HIS A 41 11.15 -9.94 -8.28
C HIS A 41 12.37 -9.05 -8.42
N GLY A 42 13.38 -9.29 -7.62
CA GLY A 42 14.62 -8.53 -7.72
C GLY A 42 14.57 -7.17 -7.06
N ALA A 43 15.74 -6.63 -6.79
CA ALA A 43 15.83 -5.30 -6.21
C ALA A 43 15.28 -4.29 -7.19
N GLU A 44 14.61 -3.29 -6.67
CA GLU A 44 14.08 -2.20 -7.48
C GLU A 44 13.17 -2.69 -8.62
N ARG A 45 12.49 -3.78 -8.42
CA ARG A 45 11.53 -4.34 -9.37
C ARG A 45 12.16 -4.79 -10.68
N ALA A 46 13.46 -5.04 -10.66
CA ALA A 46 14.18 -5.36 -11.90
C ALA A 46 13.88 -6.76 -12.44
N GLY A 47 13.31 -7.61 -11.63
CA GLY A 47 13.07 -8.99 -12.02
C GLY A 47 14.31 -9.85 -11.92
N VAL A 48 14.15 -11.10 -12.25
CA VAL A 48 15.25 -12.07 -12.33
C VAL A 48 15.00 -12.87 -13.60
N PRO A 49 15.40 -12.33 -14.75
CA PRO A 49 15.13 -13.01 -16.02
C PRO A 49 15.86 -14.34 -16.11
N PRO A 50 15.33 -15.28 -16.85
CA PRO A 50 14.06 -15.22 -17.57
C PRO A 50 12.86 -15.64 -16.76
N THR A 51 13.08 -16.11 -15.53
CA THR A 51 12.02 -16.70 -14.74
C THR A 51 11.04 -15.68 -14.19
N PHE A 52 11.56 -14.56 -13.71
CA PHE A 52 10.72 -13.55 -13.10
C PHE A 52 10.89 -12.22 -13.84
N PRO A 53 9.87 -11.78 -14.56
CA PRO A 53 10.00 -10.55 -15.34
C PRO A 53 10.02 -9.32 -14.45
N ALA A 54 10.54 -8.23 -15.00
CA ALA A 54 10.59 -6.97 -14.27
C ALA A 54 9.20 -6.44 -13.99
N LEU A 55 9.08 -5.71 -12.90
CA LEU A 55 7.82 -5.07 -12.51
C LEU A 55 7.90 -3.55 -12.65
N THR A 56 8.92 -3.05 -13.31
CA THR A 56 9.14 -1.61 -13.41
C THR A 56 8.03 -0.90 -14.19
N ASP A 57 7.31 -1.61 -15.03
CA ASP A 57 6.22 -1.03 -15.79
C ASP A 57 4.86 -1.62 -15.43
N VAL A 58 4.78 -2.35 -14.32
CA VAL A 58 3.54 -3.06 -14.01
C VAL A 58 2.37 -2.11 -13.83
N GLY A 59 2.61 -0.92 -13.33
CA GLY A 59 1.56 0.07 -13.17
C GLY A 59 0.96 0.54 -14.49
N LYS A 60 1.67 0.34 -15.60
CA LYS A 60 1.14 0.69 -16.91
C LYS A 60 0.39 -0.46 -17.53
N ARG A 61 0.67 -1.67 -17.11
CA ARG A 61 0.05 -2.86 -17.69
C ARG A 61 -1.17 -3.35 -16.94
N LEU A 62 -1.22 -3.13 -15.63
CA LEU A 62 -2.29 -3.64 -14.80
C LEU A 62 -2.94 -2.53 -14.01
N GLN A 63 -4.22 -2.66 -13.76
CA GLN A 63 -4.92 -1.76 -12.89
C GLN A 63 -4.57 -2.05 -11.43
N PRO A 64 -4.68 -1.07 -10.54
CA PRO A 64 -4.35 -1.30 -9.14
C PRO A 64 -5.08 -2.48 -8.52
N ALA A 65 -6.35 -2.67 -8.85
CA ALA A 65 -7.10 -3.79 -8.30
C ALA A 65 -6.51 -5.13 -8.74
N GLN A 66 -6.00 -5.19 -9.96
CA GLN A 66 -5.39 -6.42 -10.46
C GLN A 66 -4.07 -6.72 -9.74
N VAL A 67 -3.29 -5.68 -9.47
CA VAL A 67 -2.04 -5.85 -8.73
C VAL A 67 -2.35 -6.34 -7.32
N LYS A 68 -3.32 -5.74 -6.66
CA LYS A 68 -3.69 -6.13 -5.30
C LYS A 68 -4.20 -7.56 -5.24
N ASP A 69 -5.00 -7.96 -6.22
CA ASP A 69 -5.49 -9.31 -6.28
C ASP A 69 -4.35 -10.32 -6.46
N LYS A 70 -3.38 -9.98 -7.29
CA LYS A 70 -2.25 -10.87 -7.51
C LYS A 70 -1.45 -11.05 -6.22
N ILE A 71 -1.28 -9.99 -5.47
CA ILE A 71 -0.57 -10.07 -4.19
C ILE A 71 -1.34 -10.97 -3.23
N ARG A 72 -2.65 -10.79 -3.13
CA ARG A 72 -3.45 -11.58 -2.19
C ARG A 72 -3.53 -13.03 -2.57
N LYS A 73 -3.74 -13.31 -3.83
CA LYS A 73 -4.05 -14.66 -4.29
C LYS A 73 -2.86 -15.42 -4.81
N GLY A 74 -1.85 -14.73 -5.26
CA GLY A 74 -0.70 -15.38 -5.86
C GLY A 74 -1.05 -16.01 -7.19
N GLY A 75 -0.28 -16.96 -7.59
CA GLY A 75 -0.51 -17.71 -8.81
C GLY A 75 0.81 -18.16 -9.40
N GLY A 76 0.83 -19.33 -9.99
CA GLY A 76 2.05 -19.90 -10.52
C GLY A 76 3.06 -20.08 -9.41
N LEU A 77 4.22 -19.48 -9.57
CA LEU A 77 5.26 -19.57 -8.55
C LEU A 77 5.10 -18.53 -7.45
N MET A 78 4.20 -17.59 -7.60
CA MET A 78 4.01 -16.54 -6.60
C MET A 78 3.08 -17.02 -5.50
N PRO A 79 3.53 -17.01 -4.25
CA PRO A 79 2.66 -17.42 -3.15
C PRO A 79 1.63 -16.34 -2.83
N PRO A 80 0.52 -16.72 -2.22
CA PRO A 80 -0.42 -15.72 -1.75
C PRO A 80 0.09 -15.05 -0.48
N PHE A 81 -0.15 -13.76 -0.35
CA PHE A 81 0.29 -13.03 0.82
C PHE A 81 -0.91 -12.70 1.71
N ALA A 82 -1.52 -13.74 2.24
CA ALA A 82 -2.70 -13.58 3.08
C ALA A 82 -2.40 -12.89 4.40
N GLN A 83 -1.15 -12.87 4.80
CA GLN A 83 -0.76 -12.25 6.06
C GLN A 83 -0.65 -10.72 6.01
N LEU A 84 -0.64 -10.15 4.81
CA LEU A 84 -0.55 -8.70 4.69
C LEU A 84 -1.92 -8.05 4.89
N SER A 85 -1.93 -6.94 5.59
CA SER A 85 -3.17 -6.19 5.79
C SER A 85 -3.58 -5.48 4.51
N GLN A 86 -4.81 -5.03 4.47
CA GLN A 86 -5.30 -4.27 3.33
C GLN A 86 -4.44 -3.03 3.09
N GLN A 87 -4.09 -2.31 4.15
CA GLN A 87 -3.25 -1.12 4.00
C GLN A 87 -1.88 -1.47 3.45
N GLU A 88 -1.30 -2.56 3.91
CA GLU A 88 -0.01 -2.99 3.40
C GLU A 88 -0.08 -3.33 1.92
N ILE A 89 -1.13 -3.99 1.51
CA ILE A 89 -1.32 -4.30 0.09
C ILE A 89 -1.53 -3.02 -0.72
N ASP A 90 -2.28 -2.07 -0.18
CA ASP A 90 -2.49 -0.80 -0.85
C ASP A 90 -1.17 -0.03 -0.98
N ASP A 91 -0.35 -0.04 0.06
CA ASP A 91 0.96 0.60 0.02
C ASP A 91 1.87 -0.05 -1.02
N LEU A 92 1.88 -1.37 -1.06
CA LEU A 92 2.65 -2.09 -2.08
C LEU A 92 2.19 -1.73 -3.47
N ALA A 93 0.90 -1.71 -3.70
CA ALA A 93 0.38 -1.39 -5.03
C ALA A 93 0.74 0.04 -5.43
N SER A 94 0.74 0.97 -4.48
CA SER A 94 1.11 2.33 -4.79
C SER A 94 2.60 2.45 -5.16
N TYR A 95 3.45 1.68 -4.50
CA TYR A 95 4.85 1.62 -4.87
C TYR A 95 5.03 1.03 -6.27
N LEU A 96 4.31 -0.05 -6.56
CA LEU A 96 4.43 -0.71 -7.84
C LEU A 96 3.86 0.11 -9.00
N ALA A 97 3.02 1.07 -8.71
CA ALA A 97 2.45 1.92 -9.73
C ALA A 97 3.40 3.01 -10.23
N LYS A 98 4.52 3.17 -9.59
CA LYS A 98 5.46 4.23 -9.96
C LYS A 98 6.24 3.93 -11.22
#